data_bd73798a9e60c61cf4a1c183c63c58db
#
_entry.id   bd73798a9e60c61cf4a1c183c63c58db
#
_cell.length_a   1.000
_cell.length_b   1.000
_cell.length_c   1.000
_cell.angle_alpha   90.00
_cell.angle_beta   90.00
_cell.angle_gamma   90.00
#
_symmetry.space_group_name_H-M   'P 1'
#
loop_
_entity.id
_entity.type
_entity.pdbx_description
1 polymer ?
#
loop_
_entity_poly.entity_id
_entity_poly.type
_entity_poly.pdbx_seq_one_letter_code
_entity_poly.pdbx_strand_id
1 'polypeptide(L)'
;VAVSWRYLSSDPMDESFDIYRDGKKVNKHPLKNATFFQDSYQGTAPALYTVKAIKGKTESNYQLPADAPVGYLNIPLVRPEGGTTLSGQAYTYAPNDASIGDVDGDGEYEIILKWDPSNAHDNSHDGYTGPVIFDCYKLNGQQLWRINLGRNVRAGAHYTQFMVFDLDGDGRAEVVMKTGDGAVDGTGKVVGDANADYRNERGRILTGPEYLTIFNGLTGEAMQTIDYVPERGNLMDWGDGRANRSDRFLACIAYLDGVHPSVVMCRGYYTRTVLAAYDWDGKNLKNRWVFDSNNPGCGDYAGQGNHNLRVADVDGDGCDEIVYGQCTINNDGTGLYSTRMGHGDAMHLTHFDPSRPGLQVWSCHENRRDGSTFRDAATGEVIFQIKSNTDVGRCMAADIDPTHPGVEMWSLDSKGIRNVKGEVVASRVRGLSTNMAVWWDGDLLRELLDRNVVSKYNWEKGICERIAVFEGALSNNGTKSTPCLQGDIVGDWREEVLLRTADNTALRLYVSTIPTDYRFHTFLEDPVYRISIATQNV
;
A
#
# COMPACT_ATOMS: atom_id res chain seq x y z
N VAL A 1 25.30 -17.40 -3.04
CA VAL A 1 23.90 -17.29 -2.59
C VAL A 1 23.81 -16.29 -1.47
N ALA A 2 22.87 -15.35 -1.55
CA ALA A 2 22.51 -14.46 -0.44
C ALA A 2 21.43 -15.16 0.41
N VAL A 3 21.59 -15.14 1.72
CA VAL A 3 20.65 -15.70 2.70
C VAL A 3 20.25 -14.58 3.63
N SER A 4 18.96 -14.29 3.73
CA SER A 4 18.41 -13.31 4.67
C SER A 4 17.23 -13.91 5.42
N TRP A 5 16.94 -13.38 6.59
CA TRP A 5 15.87 -13.88 7.46
C TRP A 5 15.30 -12.77 8.32
N ARG A 6 14.06 -12.94 8.75
CA ARG A 6 13.42 -11.98 9.68
C ARG A 6 14.02 -12.10 11.07
N TYR A 7 14.16 -10.95 11.73
CA TYR A 7 14.40 -10.82 13.14
C TYR A 7 13.11 -10.36 13.80
N LEU A 8 12.59 -11.18 14.70
CA LEU A 8 11.28 -10.95 15.32
C LEU A 8 11.43 -10.28 16.69
N SER A 9 10.43 -9.54 17.14
CA SER A 9 10.40 -8.92 18.46
C SER A 9 10.42 -9.94 19.60
N SER A 10 9.98 -11.18 19.32
CA SER A 10 10.07 -12.31 20.23
C SER A 10 11.49 -12.91 20.36
N ASP A 11 12.40 -12.58 19.45
CA ASP A 11 13.78 -13.03 19.53
C ASP A 11 14.55 -12.25 20.63
N PRO A 12 15.49 -12.89 21.35
CA PRO A 12 16.35 -12.18 22.28
C PRO A 12 17.10 -11.02 21.62
N MET A 13 17.17 -9.85 22.26
CA MET A 13 17.87 -8.66 21.72
C MET A 13 19.33 -8.91 21.33
N ASP A 14 20.00 -9.85 22.00
CA ASP A 14 21.38 -10.26 21.73
C ASP A 14 21.47 -11.62 21.04
N GLU A 15 20.41 -12.00 20.27
CA GLU A 15 20.40 -13.22 19.49
C GLU A 15 21.54 -13.25 18.47
N SER A 16 22.01 -14.45 18.17
CA SER A 16 23.01 -14.71 17.15
C SER A 16 22.65 -15.96 16.35
N PHE A 17 23.06 -15.97 15.10
CA PHE A 17 22.60 -16.98 14.15
C PHE A 17 23.74 -17.76 13.54
N ASP A 18 23.53 -19.06 13.38
CA ASP A 18 24.35 -19.96 12.61
C ASP A 18 23.65 -20.38 11.34
N ILE A 19 24.38 -20.35 10.22
CA ILE A 19 23.86 -20.68 8.90
C ILE A 19 24.42 -22.03 8.46
N TYR A 20 23.53 -22.89 8.03
CA TYR A 20 23.88 -24.22 7.51
C TYR A 20 23.42 -24.37 6.06
N ARG A 21 24.22 -25.06 5.26
CA ARG A 21 23.85 -25.55 3.95
C ARG A 21 24.01 -27.06 3.93
N ASP A 22 22.93 -27.80 3.61
CA ASP A 22 22.89 -29.25 3.59
C ASP A 22 23.44 -29.88 4.90
N GLY A 23 23.06 -29.29 6.05
CA GLY A 23 23.48 -29.68 7.37
C GLY A 23 24.92 -29.27 7.77
N LYS A 24 25.68 -28.64 6.88
CA LYS A 24 27.04 -28.15 7.14
C LYS A 24 27.04 -26.65 7.44
N LYS A 25 27.58 -26.26 8.60
CA LYS A 25 27.74 -24.86 8.98
C LYS A 25 28.64 -24.13 7.97
N VAL A 26 28.18 -22.96 7.46
CA VAL A 26 28.88 -22.16 6.46
C VAL A 26 29.45 -20.83 6.98
N ASN A 27 28.92 -20.27 8.06
CA ASN A 27 29.50 -19.10 8.73
C ASN A 27 30.55 -19.52 9.76
N LYS A 28 31.67 -18.77 9.84
CA LYS A 28 32.79 -19.07 10.78
C LYS A 28 32.41 -18.73 12.23
N HIS A 29 31.78 -17.60 12.42
CA HIS A 29 31.34 -17.08 13.73
C HIS A 29 29.84 -16.80 13.67
N PRO A 30 29.12 -16.92 14.81
CA PRO A 30 27.71 -16.54 14.87
C PRO A 30 27.50 -15.10 14.40
N LEU A 31 26.48 -14.86 13.59
CA LEU A 31 26.11 -13.54 13.09
C LEU A 31 25.31 -12.81 14.15
N LYS A 32 25.71 -11.58 14.51
CA LYS A 32 25.10 -10.78 15.57
C LYS A 32 24.54 -9.44 15.08
N ASN A 33 25.15 -8.87 14.06
CA ASN A 33 24.90 -7.48 13.67
C ASN A 33 24.01 -7.37 12.43
N ALA A 34 23.80 -8.48 11.73
CA ALA A 34 22.97 -8.50 10.53
C ALA A 34 22.14 -9.79 10.48
N THR A 35 21.02 -9.73 9.78
CA THR A 35 20.18 -10.87 9.37
C THR A 35 20.38 -11.20 7.90
N PHE A 36 21.61 -11.04 7.44
CA PHE A 36 22.06 -11.30 6.09
C PHE A 36 23.41 -12.05 6.08
N PHE A 37 23.55 -13.00 5.16
CA PHE A 37 24.78 -13.76 4.97
C PHE A 37 25.04 -14.04 3.50
N GLN A 38 26.26 -13.76 3.03
CA GLN A 38 26.69 -14.10 1.67
C GLN A 38 27.45 -15.42 1.69
N ASP A 39 26.83 -16.49 1.18
CA ASP A 39 27.53 -17.77 0.95
C ASP A 39 28.23 -17.78 -0.41
N SER A 40 29.41 -18.38 -0.48
CA SER A 40 30.18 -18.56 -1.71
C SER A 40 29.58 -19.57 -2.69
N TYR A 41 28.54 -20.30 -2.30
CA TYR A 41 27.85 -21.27 -3.16
C TYR A 41 27.20 -20.60 -4.36
N GLN A 42 27.32 -21.22 -5.54
CA GLN A 42 26.84 -20.65 -6.80
C GLN A 42 25.40 -21.02 -7.16
N GLY A 43 24.74 -21.85 -6.36
CA GLY A 43 23.32 -22.22 -6.58
C GLY A 43 23.07 -23.16 -7.77
N THR A 44 24.09 -23.87 -8.26
CA THR A 44 24.01 -24.74 -9.46
C THR A 44 23.29 -26.06 -9.21
N ALA A 45 23.04 -26.43 -7.97
CA ALA A 45 22.25 -27.60 -7.57
C ALA A 45 21.29 -27.21 -6.43
N PRO A 46 20.22 -27.99 -6.16
CA PRO A 46 19.37 -27.73 -5.00
C PRO A 46 20.18 -27.77 -3.70
N ALA A 47 19.86 -26.90 -2.75
CA ALA A 47 20.50 -26.86 -1.44
C ALA A 47 19.51 -26.50 -0.35
N LEU A 48 19.56 -27.17 0.79
CA LEU A 48 18.78 -26.84 1.97
C LEU A 48 19.57 -25.84 2.84
N TYR A 49 19.10 -24.61 2.92
CA TYR A 49 19.59 -23.64 3.87
C TYR A 49 18.80 -23.69 5.17
N THR A 50 19.52 -23.65 6.29
CA THR A 50 18.93 -23.59 7.65
C THR A 50 19.58 -22.44 8.40
N VAL A 51 18.77 -21.53 8.93
CA VAL A 51 19.16 -20.47 9.86
C VAL A 51 18.79 -20.92 11.26
N LYS A 52 19.76 -20.97 12.19
CA LYS A 52 19.54 -21.39 13.58
C LYS A 52 19.81 -20.23 14.54
N ALA A 53 18.82 -19.85 15.30
CA ALA A 53 18.98 -18.97 16.44
C ALA A 53 19.65 -19.74 17.61
N ILE A 54 20.69 -19.16 18.20
CA ILE A 54 21.49 -19.86 19.21
C ILE A 54 20.81 -19.82 20.58
N LYS A 55 20.24 -18.67 20.96
CA LYS A 55 19.60 -18.48 22.27
C LYS A 55 18.13 -18.89 22.23
N GLY A 56 17.38 -18.41 21.23
CA GLY A 56 15.97 -18.75 21.04
C GLY A 56 15.73 -20.20 20.67
N LYS A 57 16.78 -20.91 20.18
CA LYS A 57 16.71 -22.31 19.74
C LYS A 57 15.66 -22.58 18.65
N THR A 58 15.31 -21.55 17.92
CA THR A 58 14.44 -21.64 16.73
C THR A 58 15.27 -21.91 15.49
N GLU A 59 14.66 -22.52 14.49
CA GLU A 59 15.30 -22.71 13.18
C GLU A 59 14.29 -22.50 12.05
N SER A 60 14.77 -21.89 10.95
CA SER A 60 14.03 -21.74 9.71
C SER A 60 14.78 -22.40 8.57
N ASN A 61 14.02 -22.99 7.67
CA ASN A 61 14.55 -23.74 6.55
C ASN A 61 14.05 -23.21 5.22
N TYR A 62 14.92 -23.15 4.22
CA TYR A 62 14.56 -22.82 2.85
C TYR A 62 15.23 -23.77 1.87
N GLN A 63 14.42 -24.44 1.03
CA GLN A 63 14.92 -25.29 -0.05
C GLN A 63 15.20 -24.45 -1.28
N LEU A 64 16.45 -24.08 -1.49
CA LEU A 64 16.88 -23.39 -2.70
C LEU A 64 16.77 -24.36 -3.91
N PRO A 65 16.01 -24.06 -4.96
CA PRO A 65 16.00 -24.84 -6.20
C PRO A 65 17.34 -24.73 -6.94
N ALA A 66 17.63 -25.71 -7.80
CA ALA A 66 18.72 -25.56 -8.76
C ALA A 66 18.44 -24.37 -9.70
N ASP A 67 19.50 -23.61 -10.00
CA ASP A 67 19.43 -22.48 -10.92
C ASP A 67 18.32 -21.46 -10.56
N ALA A 68 18.07 -21.28 -9.26
CA ALA A 68 17.14 -20.27 -8.78
C ALA A 68 17.50 -18.87 -9.32
N PRO A 69 16.53 -18.05 -9.71
CA PRO A 69 16.80 -16.71 -10.20
C PRO A 69 17.52 -15.87 -9.15
N VAL A 70 18.43 -15.01 -9.59
CA VAL A 70 19.18 -14.15 -8.68
C VAL A 70 18.37 -12.90 -8.34
N GLY A 71 18.18 -12.64 -7.04
CA GLY A 71 17.61 -11.42 -6.54
C GLY A 71 16.08 -11.33 -6.65
N TYR A 72 15.39 -12.40 -6.97
CA TYR A 72 13.91 -12.42 -6.89
C TYR A 72 13.35 -13.83 -6.72
N LEU A 73 12.15 -13.89 -6.14
CA LEU A 73 11.29 -15.06 -6.14
C LEU A 73 10.27 -14.93 -7.27
N ASN A 74 10.15 -15.96 -8.11
CA ASN A 74 9.15 -15.98 -9.17
C ASN A 74 7.88 -16.69 -8.67
N ILE A 75 6.74 -15.99 -8.72
CA ILE A 75 5.45 -16.44 -8.24
C ILE A 75 4.53 -16.62 -9.45
N PRO A 76 4.36 -17.84 -9.97
CA PRO A 76 3.50 -18.09 -11.12
C PRO A 76 2.04 -17.79 -10.79
N LEU A 77 1.30 -17.25 -11.75
CA LEU A 77 -0.08 -16.82 -11.62
C LEU A 77 -1.02 -17.61 -12.52
N VAL A 78 -2.24 -17.82 -12.05
CA VAL A 78 -3.36 -18.33 -12.85
C VAL A 78 -4.16 -17.13 -13.39
N ARG A 79 -3.71 -16.60 -14.53
CA ARG A 79 -4.33 -15.42 -15.14
C ARG A 79 -5.82 -15.65 -15.43
N PRO A 80 -6.73 -14.74 -15.02
CA PRO A 80 -8.14 -14.86 -15.38
C PRO A 80 -8.35 -14.83 -16.90
N GLU A 81 -9.34 -15.57 -17.38
CA GLU A 81 -9.75 -15.49 -18.77
C GLU A 81 -10.31 -14.11 -19.08
N GLY A 82 -9.94 -13.57 -20.23
CA GLY A 82 -10.53 -12.35 -20.76
C GLY A 82 -11.98 -12.57 -21.19
N GLY A 83 -12.58 -11.52 -21.71
CA GLY A 83 -13.96 -11.58 -22.17
C GLY A 83 -14.28 -10.49 -23.19
N THR A 84 -15.56 -10.31 -23.44
CA THR A 84 -16.09 -9.27 -24.32
C THR A 84 -17.22 -8.54 -23.58
N THR A 85 -17.20 -7.21 -23.60
CA THR A 85 -18.23 -6.38 -23.00
C THR A 85 -19.53 -6.37 -23.83
N LEU A 86 -20.60 -5.80 -23.28
CA LEU A 86 -21.85 -5.60 -24.01
C LEU A 86 -21.71 -4.72 -25.27
N SER A 87 -20.68 -3.84 -25.28
CA SER A 87 -20.37 -3.02 -26.48
C SER A 87 -19.49 -3.74 -27.51
N GLY A 88 -19.17 -5.02 -27.30
CA GLY A 88 -18.32 -5.80 -28.21
C GLY A 88 -16.82 -5.57 -28.02
N GLN A 89 -16.37 -4.83 -26.99
CA GLN A 89 -14.96 -4.62 -26.69
C GLN A 89 -14.36 -5.83 -25.98
N ALA A 90 -13.35 -6.45 -26.57
CA ALA A 90 -12.57 -7.51 -25.92
C ALA A 90 -11.65 -6.94 -24.84
N TYR A 91 -11.43 -7.72 -23.78
CA TYR A 91 -10.49 -7.37 -22.71
C TYR A 91 -9.73 -8.60 -22.20
N THR A 92 -8.59 -8.36 -21.64
CA THR A 92 -7.74 -9.33 -20.94
C THR A 92 -7.39 -8.79 -19.56
N TYR A 93 -6.67 -9.55 -18.73
CA TYR A 93 -6.30 -9.12 -17.39
C TYR A 93 -4.80 -8.90 -17.24
N ALA A 94 -4.44 -7.96 -16.39
CA ALA A 94 -3.09 -7.77 -15.89
C ALA A 94 -3.09 -7.69 -14.35
N PRO A 95 -2.04 -8.23 -13.68
CA PRO A 95 -1.86 -8.00 -12.24
C PRO A 95 -1.75 -6.50 -11.95
N ASN A 96 -2.41 -6.04 -10.90
CA ASN A 96 -2.37 -4.64 -10.50
C ASN A 96 -1.93 -4.55 -9.03
N ASP A 97 -2.70 -3.87 -8.19
CA ASP A 97 -2.36 -3.68 -6.78
C ASP A 97 -2.42 -5.00 -6.00
N ALA A 98 -1.54 -5.16 -5.04
CA ALA A 98 -1.55 -6.27 -4.10
C ALA A 98 -1.48 -5.79 -2.66
N SER A 99 -1.89 -6.63 -1.75
CA SER A 99 -1.64 -6.50 -0.31
C SER A 99 -1.22 -7.86 0.25
N ILE A 100 -0.76 -7.88 1.48
CA ILE A 100 -0.31 -9.11 2.14
C ILE A 100 -1.00 -9.32 3.48
N GLY A 101 -1.14 -10.57 3.86
CA GLY A 101 -1.57 -11.00 5.18
C GLY A 101 -1.23 -12.47 5.38
N ASP A 102 -0.95 -12.85 6.61
CA ASP A 102 -0.90 -14.25 7.00
C ASP A 102 -2.34 -14.75 7.10
N VAL A 103 -2.82 -15.48 6.08
CA VAL A 103 -4.23 -15.90 6.02
C VAL A 103 -4.46 -17.29 6.60
N ASP A 104 -3.41 -18.10 6.76
CA ASP A 104 -3.53 -19.45 7.30
C ASP A 104 -2.87 -19.64 8.69
N GLY A 105 -2.16 -18.62 9.18
CA GLY A 105 -1.57 -18.60 10.51
C GLY A 105 -0.23 -19.33 10.59
N ASP A 106 0.48 -19.50 9.46
CA ASP A 106 1.76 -20.21 9.40
C ASP A 106 2.98 -19.27 9.61
N GLY A 107 2.76 -17.96 9.70
CA GLY A 107 3.78 -16.93 9.88
C GLY A 107 4.41 -16.44 8.58
N GLU A 108 4.05 -16.99 7.43
CA GLU A 108 4.38 -16.45 6.11
C GLU A 108 3.21 -15.60 5.59
N TYR A 109 3.49 -14.66 4.70
CA TYR A 109 2.43 -13.80 4.14
C TYR A 109 1.98 -14.32 2.78
N GLU A 110 0.66 -14.44 2.61
CA GLU A 110 0.02 -14.62 1.31
C GLU A 110 -0.19 -13.28 0.62
N ILE A 111 -0.22 -13.33 -0.71
CA ILE A 111 -0.43 -12.16 -1.57
C ILE A 111 -1.89 -12.16 -2.02
N ILE A 112 -2.62 -11.11 -1.68
CA ILE A 112 -3.95 -10.82 -2.20
C ILE A 112 -3.77 -9.86 -3.38
N LEU A 113 -4.03 -10.36 -4.60
CA LEU A 113 -3.77 -9.67 -5.85
C LEU A 113 -5.06 -9.22 -6.53
N LYS A 114 -5.16 -7.94 -6.83
CA LYS A 114 -6.20 -7.38 -7.69
C LYS A 114 -5.80 -7.51 -9.16
N TRP A 115 -6.69 -8.06 -9.97
CA TRP A 115 -6.56 -8.10 -11.42
C TRP A 115 -7.39 -7.00 -12.06
N ASP A 116 -6.75 -6.16 -12.86
CA ASP A 116 -7.45 -5.15 -13.65
C ASP A 116 -7.70 -5.66 -15.08
N PRO A 117 -8.94 -5.53 -15.59
CA PRO A 117 -9.21 -5.74 -17.01
C PRO A 117 -8.56 -4.62 -17.85
N SER A 118 -8.07 -4.96 -19.03
CA SER A 118 -7.39 -4.02 -19.93
C SER A 118 -8.27 -2.84 -20.40
N ASN A 119 -9.58 -2.91 -20.18
CA ASN A 119 -10.56 -1.86 -20.42
C ASN A 119 -11.07 -1.21 -19.13
N ALA A 120 -10.28 -1.22 -18.06
CA ALA A 120 -10.54 -0.41 -16.88
C ALA A 120 -10.58 1.08 -17.24
N HIS A 121 -11.44 1.84 -16.60
CA HIS A 121 -11.65 3.27 -16.87
C HIS A 121 -11.52 4.12 -15.61
N ASP A 122 -10.95 5.31 -15.76
CA ASP A 122 -11.08 6.36 -14.73
C ASP A 122 -12.57 6.75 -14.59
N ASN A 123 -12.92 7.23 -13.40
CA ASN A 123 -14.29 7.65 -13.07
C ASN A 123 -14.83 8.77 -13.96
N SER A 124 -13.94 9.57 -14.56
CA SER A 124 -14.34 10.63 -15.50
C SER A 124 -14.77 10.12 -16.88
N HIS A 125 -14.39 8.89 -17.27
CA HIS A 125 -14.65 8.31 -18.58
C HIS A 125 -15.85 7.36 -18.60
N ASP A 126 -16.60 7.35 -19.68
CA ASP A 126 -17.64 6.36 -19.97
C ASP A 126 -17.00 5.06 -20.51
N GLY A 127 -17.73 3.97 -20.49
CA GLY A 127 -17.34 2.68 -21.06
C GLY A 127 -17.64 1.51 -20.12
N TYR A 128 -17.96 0.36 -20.73
CA TYR A 128 -18.07 -0.89 -20.00
C TYR A 128 -16.69 -1.40 -19.61
N THR A 129 -16.59 -2.03 -18.45
CA THR A 129 -15.37 -2.71 -18.01
C THR A 129 -15.60 -4.21 -17.83
N GLY A 130 -14.56 -5.00 -17.91
CA GLY A 130 -14.56 -6.35 -17.34
C GLY A 130 -14.72 -6.29 -15.82
N PRO A 131 -15.10 -7.41 -15.17
CA PRO A 131 -15.15 -7.50 -13.72
C PRO A 131 -13.77 -7.30 -13.07
N VAL A 132 -13.73 -6.74 -11.87
CA VAL A 132 -12.54 -6.78 -11.01
C VAL A 132 -12.45 -8.17 -10.39
N ILE A 133 -11.27 -8.75 -10.39
CA ILE A 133 -11.00 -10.08 -9.83
C ILE A 133 -9.92 -9.94 -8.76
N PHE A 134 -10.09 -10.67 -7.66
CA PHE A 134 -9.09 -10.84 -6.63
C PHE A 134 -8.69 -12.30 -6.49
N ASP A 135 -7.41 -12.55 -6.35
CA ASP A 135 -6.85 -13.87 -6.06
C ASP A 135 -5.99 -13.81 -4.80
N CYS A 136 -5.93 -14.93 -4.09
CA CYS A 136 -4.96 -15.16 -3.02
C CYS A 136 -3.93 -16.19 -3.49
N TYR A 137 -2.65 -15.87 -3.28
CA TYR A 137 -1.53 -16.74 -3.64
C TYR A 137 -0.56 -16.92 -2.48
N LYS A 138 -0.10 -18.16 -2.27
CA LYS A 138 1.13 -18.40 -1.51
C LYS A 138 2.35 -17.96 -2.33
N LEU A 139 3.47 -17.72 -1.65
CA LEU A 139 4.73 -17.32 -2.30
C LEU A 139 5.26 -18.35 -3.31
N ASN A 140 4.85 -19.62 -3.20
CA ASN A 140 5.19 -20.67 -4.17
C ASN A 140 4.30 -20.66 -5.44
N GLY A 141 3.33 -19.74 -5.53
CA GLY A 141 2.39 -19.61 -6.65
C GLY A 141 1.12 -20.46 -6.52
N GLN A 142 0.92 -21.15 -5.39
CA GLN A 142 -0.34 -21.84 -5.14
C GLN A 142 -1.46 -20.82 -4.97
N GLN A 143 -2.45 -20.87 -5.86
CA GLN A 143 -3.69 -20.08 -5.71
C GLN A 143 -4.59 -20.76 -4.67
N LEU A 144 -5.01 -20.00 -3.64
CA LEU A 144 -5.92 -20.46 -2.60
C LEU A 144 -7.38 -20.26 -3.00
N TRP A 145 -7.71 -19.09 -3.52
CA TRP A 145 -9.07 -18.74 -3.95
C TRP A 145 -9.08 -17.64 -5.01
N ARG A 146 -10.25 -17.43 -5.60
CA ARG A 146 -10.57 -16.33 -6.52
C ARG A 146 -11.92 -15.72 -6.18
N ILE A 147 -11.99 -14.41 -6.01
CA ILE A 147 -13.21 -13.62 -5.85
C ILE A 147 -13.43 -12.84 -7.14
N ASN A 148 -14.67 -12.84 -7.65
CA ASN A 148 -15.06 -12.06 -8.82
C ASN A 148 -16.12 -11.05 -8.41
N LEU A 149 -15.85 -9.75 -8.51
CA LEU A 149 -16.79 -8.69 -8.10
C LEU A 149 -17.98 -8.49 -9.03
N GLY A 150 -18.02 -9.23 -10.12
CA GLY A 150 -19.17 -9.24 -11.03
C GLY A 150 -19.29 -7.96 -11.86
N ARG A 151 -20.45 -7.83 -12.50
CA ARG A 151 -20.74 -6.75 -13.45
C ARG A 151 -21.16 -5.44 -12.80
N ASN A 152 -21.58 -5.47 -11.54
CA ASN A 152 -22.13 -4.31 -10.83
C ASN A 152 -21.07 -3.56 -9.99
N VAL A 153 -19.78 -3.91 -10.15
CA VAL A 153 -18.63 -3.14 -9.68
C VAL A 153 -17.77 -2.79 -10.89
N ARG A 154 -17.62 -1.50 -11.18
CA ARG A 154 -16.84 -1.02 -12.31
C ARG A 154 -15.35 -1.10 -12.00
N ALA A 155 -14.52 -1.41 -13.00
CA ALA A 155 -13.07 -1.46 -12.85
C ALA A 155 -12.40 -0.11 -13.16
N GLY A 156 -11.43 0.25 -12.33
CA GLY A 156 -10.60 1.46 -12.44
C GLY A 156 -9.94 1.80 -11.11
N ALA A 157 -9.04 2.75 -11.11
CA ALA A 157 -8.15 3.05 -10.00
C ALA A 157 -8.88 3.42 -8.68
N HIS A 158 -10.08 3.99 -8.77
CA HIS A 158 -10.75 4.57 -7.59
C HIS A 158 -12.00 3.81 -7.13
N TYR A 159 -12.34 2.68 -7.78
CA TYR A 159 -13.61 1.99 -7.51
C TYR A 159 -13.53 0.96 -6.40
N THR A 160 -12.39 0.29 -6.22
CA THR A 160 -12.27 -0.87 -5.35
C THR A 160 -10.97 -0.80 -4.57
N GLN A 161 -11.03 -0.24 -3.39
CA GLN A 161 -10.01 -0.33 -2.36
C GLN A 161 -10.28 -1.59 -1.54
N PHE A 162 -9.23 -2.24 -1.08
CA PHE A 162 -9.34 -3.46 -0.27
C PHE A 162 -8.30 -3.45 0.84
N MET A 163 -8.71 -3.92 2.01
CA MET A 163 -7.86 -4.02 3.18
C MET A 163 -7.61 -5.48 3.51
N VAL A 164 -6.37 -5.82 3.83
CA VAL A 164 -5.93 -7.15 4.27
C VAL A 164 -5.24 -7.00 5.61
N PHE A 165 -5.88 -7.49 6.67
CA PHE A 165 -5.40 -7.30 8.03
C PHE A 165 -6.02 -8.33 8.96
N ASP A 166 -5.30 -8.73 10.01
CA ASP A 166 -5.85 -9.49 11.13
C ASP A 166 -6.70 -8.53 11.98
N LEU A 167 -8.01 -8.55 11.77
CA LEU A 167 -8.93 -7.56 12.33
C LEU A 167 -9.48 -7.96 13.70
N ASP A 168 -9.48 -9.25 14.04
CA ASP A 168 -9.98 -9.75 15.33
C ASP A 168 -8.86 -10.27 16.25
N GLY A 169 -7.62 -10.24 15.77
CA GLY A 169 -6.45 -10.61 16.57
C GLY A 169 -6.27 -12.12 16.74
N ASP A 170 -6.82 -12.94 15.84
CA ASP A 170 -6.72 -14.40 15.90
C ASP A 170 -5.42 -14.95 15.25
N GLY A 171 -4.61 -14.05 14.65
CA GLY A 171 -3.37 -14.37 13.94
C GLY A 171 -3.57 -14.68 12.46
N ARG A 172 -4.76 -14.45 11.91
CA ARG A 172 -5.10 -14.66 10.50
C ARG A 172 -5.75 -13.42 9.91
N ALA A 173 -5.33 -13.04 8.73
CA ALA A 173 -5.84 -11.83 8.10
C ALA A 173 -7.19 -12.09 7.40
N GLU A 174 -8.12 -11.15 7.56
CA GLU A 174 -9.33 -10.99 6.75
C GLU A 174 -9.06 -10.11 5.55
N VAL A 175 -10.00 -10.16 4.58
CA VAL A 175 -10.05 -9.26 3.43
C VAL A 175 -11.35 -8.48 3.44
N VAL A 176 -11.28 -7.16 3.39
CA VAL A 176 -12.47 -6.28 3.40
C VAL A 176 -12.48 -5.41 2.16
N MET A 177 -13.60 -5.40 1.43
CA MET A 177 -13.76 -4.55 0.26
C MET A 177 -15.22 -4.25 -0.07
N LYS A 178 -15.41 -3.23 -0.90
CA LYS A 178 -16.73 -2.94 -1.50
C LYS A 178 -17.12 -4.03 -2.49
N THR A 179 -18.36 -4.50 -2.41
CA THR A 179 -18.97 -5.45 -3.35
C THR A 179 -20.30 -4.92 -3.90
N GLY A 180 -20.95 -5.68 -4.74
CA GLY A 180 -22.27 -5.40 -5.30
C GLY A 180 -22.99 -6.70 -5.66
N ASP A 181 -24.24 -6.58 -6.10
CA ASP A 181 -25.03 -7.72 -6.57
C ASP A 181 -24.30 -8.50 -7.67
N GLY A 182 -24.31 -9.82 -7.52
CA GLY A 182 -23.67 -10.73 -8.48
C GLY A 182 -22.16 -10.90 -8.28
N ALA A 183 -21.57 -10.35 -7.22
CA ALA A 183 -20.21 -10.74 -6.82
C ALA A 183 -20.20 -12.21 -6.38
N VAL A 184 -19.12 -12.91 -6.70
CA VAL A 184 -18.94 -14.34 -6.37
C VAL A 184 -17.71 -14.47 -5.46
N ASP A 185 -17.91 -15.05 -4.29
CA ASP A 185 -16.86 -15.25 -3.30
C ASP A 185 -15.90 -16.40 -3.65
N GLY A 186 -14.88 -16.63 -2.83
CA GLY A 186 -13.86 -17.66 -3.05
C GLY A 186 -14.39 -19.11 -2.98
N THR A 187 -15.60 -19.31 -2.45
CA THR A 187 -16.28 -20.61 -2.37
C THR A 187 -17.32 -20.82 -3.48
N GLY A 188 -17.53 -19.80 -4.33
CA GLY A 188 -18.51 -19.82 -5.41
C GLY A 188 -19.91 -19.35 -5.01
N LYS A 189 -20.11 -18.82 -3.79
CA LYS A 189 -21.38 -18.23 -3.37
C LYS A 189 -21.56 -16.85 -3.95
N VAL A 190 -22.78 -16.51 -4.31
CA VAL A 190 -23.11 -15.17 -4.86
C VAL A 190 -23.51 -14.24 -3.73
N VAL A 191 -22.97 -13.03 -3.76
CA VAL A 191 -23.40 -11.91 -2.91
C VAL A 191 -24.58 -11.20 -3.59
N GLY A 192 -25.67 -11.02 -2.88
CA GLY A 192 -26.87 -10.34 -3.37
C GLY A 192 -27.57 -11.06 -4.54
N ASP A 193 -28.09 -10.29 -5.50
CA ASP A 193 -28.84 -10.84 -6.64
C ASP A 193 -27.89 -11.17 -7.81
N ALA A 194 -27.78 -12.48 -8.15
CA ALA A 194 -26.98 -12.98 -9.26
C ALA A 194 -27.41 -12.45 -10.64
N ASN A 195 -28.68 -12.06 -10.79
CA ASN A 195 -29.26 -11.66 -12.07
C ASN A 195 -29.24 -10.15 -12.29
N ALA A 196 -28.97 -9.36 -11.27
CA ALA A 196 -28.97 -7.91 -11.37
C ALA A 196 -27.91 -7.38 -12.35
N ASP A 197 -28.29 -6.37 -13.11
CA ASP A 197 -27.39 -5.61 -13.99
C ASP A 197 -27.80 -4.13 -13.96
N TYR A 198 -27.03 -3.32 -13.28
CA TYR A 198 -27.28 -1.88 -13.12
C TYR A 198 -26.45 -1.01 -14.07
N ARG A 199 -25.74 -1.63 -15.01
CA ARG A 199 -24.97 -0.90 -16.01
C ARG A 199 -25.91 -0.20 -17.00
N ASN A 200 -25.74 1.11 -17.16
CA ASN A 200 -26.44 1.85 -18.19
C ASN A 200 -25.76 1.72 -19.57
N GLU A 201 -26.35 2.33 -20.59
CA GLU A 201 -25.82 2.33 -21.96
C GLU A 201 -24.41 2.89 -22.13
N ARG A 202 -23.94 3.68 -21.15
CA ARG A 202 -22.58 4.24 -21.11
C ARG A 202 -21.61 3.39 -20.28
N GLY A 203 -22.03 2.22 -19.81
CA GLY A 203 -21.22 1.34 -18.98
C GLY A 203 -21.01 1.86 -17.56
N ARG A 204 -21.79 2.84 -17.09
CA ARG A 204 -21.75 3.35 -15.73
C ARG A 204 -22.78 2.65 -14.85
N ILE A 205 -22.51 2.60 -13.55
CA ILE A 205 -23.38 2.04 -12.53
C ILE A 205 -23.83 3.19 -11.64
N LEU A 206 -25.01 3.73 -11.91
CA LEU A 206 -25.55 4.91 -11.24
C LEU A 206 -26.63 4.58 -10.20
N THR A 207 -27.08 3.34 -10.19
CA THR A 207 -28.14 2.82 -9.30
C THR A 207 -27.76 1.43 -8.80
N GLY A 208 -28.61 0.86 -7.96
CA GLY A 208 -28.38 -0.46 -7.35
C GLY A 208 -27.69 -0.37 -6.00
N PRO A 209 -27.80 -1.43 -5.20
CA PRO A 209 -27.18 -1.48 -3.89
C PRO A 209 -25.65 -1.59 -4.02
N GLU A 210 -24.97 -1.09 -3.01
CA GLU A 210 -23.54 -1.26 -2.78
C GLU A 210 -23.35 -1.87 -1.41
N TYR A 211 -22.41 -2.79 -1.28
CA TYR A 211 -22.17 -3.51 -0.04
C TYR A 211 -20.72 -3.35 0.41
N LEU A 212 -20.51 -3.52 1.71
CA LEU A 212 -19.23 -3.78 2.32
C LEU A 212 -19.22 -5.25 2.76
N THR A 213 -18.26 -6.02 2.25
CA THR A 213 -18.13 -7.44 2.55
C THR A 213 -16.78 -7.72 3.21
N ILE A 214 -16.80 -8.47 4.29
CA ILE A 214 -15.62 -9.07 4.91
C ILE A 214 -15.54 -10.53 4.52
N PHE A 215 -14.35 -10.96 4.09
CA PHE A 215 -14.06 -12.31 3.61
C PHE A 215 -13.03 -12.97 4.51
N ASN A 216 -13.20 -14.26 4.72
CA ASN A 216 -12.18 -15.10 5.33
C ASN A 216 -10.92 -15.14 4.45
N GLY A 217 -9.77 -14.77 5.00
CA GLY A 217 -8.54 -14.68 4.23
C GLY A 217 -8.06 -15.99 3.63
N LEU A 218 -8.28 -17.12 4.33
CA LEU A 218 -7.83 -18.42 3.87
C LEU A 218 -8.71 -18.99 2.74
N THR A 219 -10.02 -18.78 2.80
CA THR A 219 -10.98 -19.42 1.88
C THR A 219 -11.59 -18.47 0.86
N GLY A 220 -11.51 -17.15 1.10
CA GLY A 220 -12.23 -16.15 0.32
C GLY A 220 -13.75 -16.19 0.51
N GLU A 221 -14.27 -16.95 1.51
CA GLU A 221 -15.70 -17.01 1.82
C GLU A 221 -16.19 -15.67 2.38
N ALA A 222 -17.31 -15.15 1.87
CA ALA A 222 -17.97 -13.98 2.43
C ALA A 222 -18.55 -14.32 3.82
N MET A 223 -17.91 -13.79 4.87
CA MET A 223 -18.33 -14.01 6.27
C MET A 223 -19.49 -13.11 6.64
N GLN A 224 -19.45 -11.85 6.24
CA GLN A 224 -20.57 -10.92 6.41
C GLN A 224 -20.59 -9.89 5.28
N THR A 225 -21.81 -9.52 4.86
CA THR A 225 -22.08 -8.45 3.90
C THR A 225 -23.09 -7.50 4.54
N ILE A 226 -22.76 -6.21 4.55
CA ILE A 226 -23.64 -5.13 5.02
C ILE A 226 -23.78 -4.07 3.94
N ASP A 227 -24.77 -3.20 4.05
CA ASP A 227 -24.91 -2.05 3.17
C ASP A 227 -23.71 -1.11 3.29
N TYR A 228 -23.22 -0.58 2.16
CA TYR A 228 -22.11 0.37 2.15
C TYR A 228 -22.55 1.73 2.68
N VAL A 229 -21.82 2.28 3.63
CA VAL A 229 -22.09 3.60 4.24
C VAL A 229 -21.02 4.60 3.79
N PRO A 230 -21.44 5.77 3.28
CA PRO A 230 -22.82 6.14 2.97
C PRO A 230 -23.27 5.48 1.67
N GLU A 231 -24.58 5.25 1.53
CA GLU A 231 -25.16 4.88 0.24
C GLU A 231 -24.92 5.99 -0.80
N ARG A 232 -24.95 5.61 -2.08
CA ARG A 232 -24.73 6.54 -3.21
C ARG A 232 -25.70 7.73 -3.15
N GLY A 233 -26.96 7.49 -2.86
CA GLY A 233 -28.01 8.52 -2.78
C GLY A 233 -28.16 9.31 -4.08
N ASN A 234 -28.45 10.59 -3.97
CA ASN A 234 -28.51 11.50 -5.11
C ASN A 234 -27.07 11.87 -5.56
N LEU A 235 -26.72 11.53 -6.79
CA LEU A 235 -25.38 11.79 -7.34
C LEU A 235 -25.00 13.28 -7.33
N MET A 236 -25.97 14.16 -7.50
CA MET A 236 -25.72 15.62 -7.49
C MET A 236 -25.21 16.12 -6.14
N ASP A 237 -25.51 15.42 -5.04
CA ASP A 237 -25.00 15.76 -3.70
C ASP A 237 -23.48 15.51 -3.59
N TRP A 238 -22.93 14.72 -4.52
CA TRP A 238 -21.50 14.48 -4.68
C TRP A 238 -20.82 15.40 -5.71
N GLY A 239 -21.59 16.25 -6.41
CA GLY A 239 -21.07 17.25 -7.33
C GLY A 239 -21.21 16.96 -8.83
N ASP A 240 -21.69 15.77 -9.23
CA ASP A 240 -22.02 15.46 -10.63
C ASP A 240 -23.04 14.33 -10.77
N GLY A 241 -23.73 14.29 -11.91
CA GLY A 241 -24.75 13.25 -12.19
C GLY A 241 -24.21 12.00 -12.88
N ARG A 242 -22.89 11.79 -12.94
CA ARG A 242 -22.24 10.67 -13.66
C ARG A 242 -21.43 9.74 -12.76
N ALA A 243 -21.54 9.91 -11.46
CA ALA A 243 -20.78 9.18 -10.44
C ALA A 243 -19.26 9.36 -10.54
N ASN A 244 -18.76 10.43 -11.16
CA ASN A 244 -17.34 10.72 -11.16
C ASN A 244 -16.84 11.11 -9.78
N ARG A 245 -17.65 11.83 -9.00
CA ARG A 245 -17.30 12.26 -7.64
C ARG A 245 -17.74 11.27 -6.57
N SER A 246 -18.90 10.63 -6.73
CA SER A 246 -19.41 9.66 -5.77
C SER A 246 -18.63 8.34 -5.75
N ASP A 247 -18.03 7.94 -6.88
CA ASP A 247 -17.31 6.67 -6.98
C ASP A 247 -15.80 6.83 -6.79
N ARG A 248 -15.42 7.70 -5.86
CA ARG A 248 -14.04 7.94 -5.41
C ARG A 248 -13.88 7.40 -3.99
N PHE A 249 -13.27 6.22 -3.88
CA PHE A 249 -13.13 5.50 -2.64
C PHE A 249 -11.67 5.50 -2.18
N LEU A 250 -11.49 5.56 -0.86
CA LEU A 250 -10.25 5.27 -0.15
C LEU A 250 -10.59 4.32 1.00
N ALA A 251 -9.57 3.71 1.60
CA ALA A 251 -9.74 2.88 2.79
C ALA A 251 -8.46 2.87 3.62
N CYS A 252 -8.56 2.57 4.90
CA CYS A 252 -7.41 2.33 5.76
C CYS A 252 -7.76 1.39 6.92
N ILE A 253 -6.72 0.94 7.60
CA ILE A 253 -6.77 0.38 8.94
C ILE A 253 -6.31 1.46 9.90
N ALA A 254 -6.91 1.53 11.09
CA ALA A 254 -6.53 2.47 12.14
C ALA A 254 -6.79 1.85 13.52
N TYR A 255 -5.90 2.10 14.47
CA TYR A 255 -6.10 1.74 15.88
C TYR A 255 -6.84 2.86 16.60
N LEU A 256 -8.16 2.98 16.34
CA LEU A 256 -9.01 4.08 16.82
C LEU A 256 -9.24 4.07 18.34
N ASP A 257 -8.94 2.99 19.02
CA ASP A 257 -8.95 2.86 20.48
C ASP A 257 -7.55 2.60 21.05
N GLY A 258 -6.53 2.69 20.21
CA GLY A 258 -5.13 2.44 20.56
C GLY A 258 -4.77 0.97 20.72
N VAL A 259 -5.70 0.03 20.56
CA VAL A 259 -5.48 -1.41 20.84
C VAL A 259 -5.96 -2.31 19.72
N HIS A 260 -7.17 -2.08 19.20
CA HIS A 260 -7.80 -2.96 18.21
C HIS A 260 -7.84 -2.29 16.83
N PRO A 261 -7.51 -3.01 15.75
CA PRO A 261 -7.60 -2.46 14.42
C PRO A 261 -9.06 -2.28 13.99
N SER A 262 -9.37 -1.11 13.45
CA SER A 262 -10.64 -0.80 12.81
C SER A 262 -10.45 -0.64 11.31
N VAL A 263 -11.43 -1.03 10.50
CA VAL A 263 -11.48 -0.73 9.07
C VAL A 263 -12.20 0.61 8.88
N VAL A 264 -11.59 1.54 8.14
CA VAL A 264 -12.22 2.79 7.76
C VAL A 264 -12.42 2.82 6.25
N MET A 265 -13.67 2.86 5.81
CA MET A 265 -14.06 2.96 4.41
C MET A 265 -14.47 4.39 4.08
N CYS A 266 -13.86 4.95 3.03
CA CYS A 266 -14.02 6.35 2.70
C CYS A 266 -14.70 6.51 1.34
N ARG A 267 -15.56 7.54 1.20
CA ARG A 267 -16.21 7.90 -0.06
C ARG A 267 -16.16 9.40 -0.28
N GLY A 268 -15.65 9.81 -1.43
CA GLY A 268 -15.53 11.21 -1.83
C GLY A 268 -14.31 11.92 -1.25
N TYR A 269 -13.68 12.77 -2.05
CA TYR A 269 -12.56 13.61 -1.63
C TYR A 269 -12.43 14.91 -2.43
N TYR A 270 -13.22 15.08 -3.49
CA TYR A 270 -13.26 16.33 -4.28
C TYR A 270 -14.36 17.30 -3.81
N THR A 271 -15.39 16.77 -3.15
CA THR A 271 -16.57 17.52 -2.69
C THR A 271 -16.99 16.98 -1.32
N ARG A 272 -18.20 16.40 -1.21
CA ARG A 272 -18.60 15.69 0.00
C ARG A 272 -17.58 14.62 0.35
N THR A 273 -17.23 14.52 1.59
CA THR A 273 -16.25 13.59 2.15
C THR A 273 -16.90 12.81 3.28
N VAL A 274 -16.90 11.48 3.18
CA VAL A 274 -17.46 10.61 4.21
C VAL A 274 -16.47 9.51 4.55
N LEU A 275 -16.22 9.31 5.85
CA LEU A 275 -15.45 8.22 6.40
C LEU A 275 -16.34 7.41 7.34
N ALA A 276 -16.38 6.11 7.19
CA ALA A 276 -17.14 5.20 8.05
C ALA A 276 -16.20 4.15 8.65
N ALA A 277 -16.10 4.13 9.97
CA ALA A 277 -15.25 3.19 10.71
C ALA A 277 -16.05 1.98 11.19
N TYR A 278 -15.41 0.82 11.15
CA TYR A 278 -15.99 -0.46 11.54
C TYR A 278 -15.02 -1.28 12.37
N ASP A 279 -15.56 -1.96 13.37
CA ASP A 279 -14.85 -2.97 14.17
C ASP A 279 -15.33 -4.36 13.78
N TRP A 280 -14.41 -5.31 13.70
CA TRP A 280 -14.70 -6.72 13.47
C TRP A 280 -14.47 -7.52 14.75
N ASP A 281 -15.45 -8.33 15.16
CA ASP A 281 -15.36 -9.15 16.37
C ASP A 281 -15.25 -10.66 16.07
N GLY A 282 -14.79 -11.02 14.86
CA GLY A 282 -14.74 -12.39 14.36
C GLY A 282 -16.10 -12.90 13.82
N LYS A 283 -17.17 -12.11 13.97
CA LYS A 283 -18.52 -12.50 13.55
C LYS A 283 -19.33 -11.35 12.97
N ASN A 284 -19.19 -10.15 13.54
CA ASN A 284 -20.02 -9.00 13.18
C ASN A 284 -19.14 -7.80 12.87
N LEU A 285 -19.35 -7.21 11.70
CA LEU A 285 -18.79 -5.93 11.32
C LEU A 285 -19.71 -4.82 11.86
N LYS A 286 -19.25 -4.11 12.87
CA LYS A 286 -20.03 -3.10 13.60
C LYS A 286 -19.56 -1.71 13.20
N ASN A 287 -20.49 -0.85 12.76
CA ASN A 287 -20.15 0.55 12.55
C ASN A 287 -19.82 1.22 13.90
N ARG A 288 -18.62 1.84 13.97
CA ARG A 288 -18.14 2.56 15.16
C ARG A 288 -18.60 4.01 15.11
N TRP A 289 -18.34 4.69 13.99
CA TRP A 289 -18.77 6.06 13.73
C TRP A 289 -18.81 6.35 12.23
N VAL A 290 -19.49 7.45 11.85
CA VAL A 290 -19.50 7.99 10.49
C VAL A 290 -19.22 9.48 10.57
N PHE A 291 -18.14 9.93 9.95
CA PHE A 291 -17.87 11.33 9.66
C PHE A 291 -18.47 11.71 8.31
N ASP A 292 -19.17 12.83 8.22
CA ASP A 292 -19.72 13.36 6.95
C ASP A 292 -19.53 14.88 6.91
N SER A 293 -18.84 15.36 5.88
CA SER A 293 -18.63 16.81 5.69
C SER A 293 -19.93 17.61 5.46
N ASN A 294 -21.06 16.95 5.15
CA ASN A 294 -22.36 17.58 5.07
C ASN A 294 -23.03 17.81 6.43
N ASN A 295 -22.50 17.25 7.51
CA ASN A 295 -23.00 17.51 8.85
C ASN A 295 -22.78 18.97 9.27
N PRO A 296 -23.66 19.54 10.10
CA PRO A 296 -23.48 20.89 10.61
C PRO A 296 -22.10 21.10 11.26
N GLY A 297 -21.38 22.13 10.83
CA GLY A 297 -20.03 22.44 11.32
C GLY A 297 -18.89 21.71 10.60
N CYS A 298 -19.18 20.75 9.74
CA CYS A 298 -18.15 19.96 9.04
C CYS A 298 -17.84 20.42 7.60
N GLY A 299 -18.48 21.49 7.11
CA GLY A 299 -18.35 21.95 5.72
C GLY A 299 -16.92 22.27 5.27
N ASP A 300 -16.05 22.66 6.19
CA ASP A 300 -14.64 22.96 5.90
C ASP A 300 -13.80 21.73 5.53
N TYR A 301 -14.32 20.54 5.76
CA TYR A 301 -13.68 19.27 5.42
C TYR A 301 -14.02 18.78 4.00
N ALA A 302 -15.05 19.36 3.38
CA ALA A 302 -15.44 19.02 2.03
C ALA A 302 -14.36 19.38 1.03
N GLY A 303 -14.01 18.43 0.13
CA GLY A 303 -13.02 18.64 -0.92
C GLY A 303 -11.56 18.73 -0.44
N GLN A 304 -11.26 18.24 0.76
CA GLN A 304 -9.92 18.29 1.35
C GLN A 304 -9.14 16.97 1.24
N GLY A 305 -9.77 15.89 0.79
CA GLY A 305 -9.09 14.60 0.65
C GLY A 305 -8.11 14.57 -0.51
N ASN A 306 -7.04 13.79 -0.39
CA ASN A 306 -6.09 13.51 -1.45
C ASN A 306 -6.44 12.21 -2.20
N HIS A 307 -5.60 11.81 -3.19
CA HIS A 307 -5.67 10.47 -3.79
C HIS A 307 -5.08 9.38 -2.90
N ASN A 308 -4.52 9.73 -1.77
CA ASN A 308 -4.07 8.82 -0.73
C ASN A 308 -4.38 9.41 0.65
N LEU A 309 -4.31 8.57 1.66
CA LEU A 309 -4.42 8.97 3.07
C LEU A 309 -3.27 8.36 3.88
N ARG A 310 -3.09 8.82 5.11
CA ARG A 310 -2.15 8.26 6.07
C ARG A 310 -2.80 8.17 7.44
N VAL A 311 -2.30 7.24 8.24
CA VAL A 311 -2.83 6.96 9.58
C VAL A 311 -1.67 6.94 10.57
N ALA A 312 -1.83 7.63 11.67
CA ALA A 312 -0.95 7.57 12.84
C ALA A 312 -1.59 8.34 14.01
N ASP A 313 -1.14 8.06 15.22
CA ASP A 313 -1.36 8.91 16.41
C ASP A 313 -0.64 10.25 16.20
N VAL A 314 -1.35 11.28 15.72
CA VAL A 314 -0.74 12.58 15.38
C VAL A 314 -0.76 13.55 16.54
N ASP A 315 -1.65 13.40 17.52
CA ASP A 315 -1.79 14.29 18.66
C ASP A 315 -1.24 13.73 19.98
N GLY A 316 -0.82 12.46 19.98
CA GLY A 316 -0.14 11.81 21.10
C GLY A 316 -1.09 11.29 22.19
N ASP A 317 -2.36 11.02 21.84
CA ASP A 317 -3.35 10.49 22.78
C ASP A 317 -3.33 8.94 22.88
N GLY A 318 -2.57 8.28 22.02
CA GLY A 318 -2.41 6.82 21.95
C GLY A 318 -3.40 6.14 20.99
N CYS A 319 -4.20 6.91 20.25
CA CYS A 319 -5.13 6.42 19.23
C CYS A 319 -4.75 7.01 17.87
N ASP A 320 -5.14 6.35 16.79
CA ASP A 320 -4.80 6.80 15.44
C ASP A 320 -5.81 7.81 14.89
N GLU A 321 -5.31 8.88 14.27
CA GLU A 321 -6.04 9.78 13.39
C GLU A 321 -5.88 9.43 11.93
N ILE A 322 -6.86 9.86 11.11
CA ILE A 322 -6.83 9.69 9.67
C ILE A 322 -6.51 11.03 9.01
N VAL A 323 -5.27 11.18 8.54
CA VAL A 323 -4.83 12.30 7.71
C VAL A 323 -5.34 12.07 6.30
N TYR A 324 -6.49 12.67 5.98
CA TYR A 324 -7.25 12.39 4.75
C TYR A 324 -6.81 13.25 3.55
N GLY A 325 -5.76 14.01 3.69
CA GLY A 325 -5.24 14.95 2.70
C GLY A 325 -4.98 16.29 3.36
N GLN A 326 -5.81 17.28 3.07
CA GLN A 326 -5.69 18.62 3.67
C GLN A 326 -6.58 18.80 4.92
N CYS A 327 -7.15 17.71 5.40
CA CYS A 327 -7.85 17.65 6.68
C CYS A 327 -7.47 16.35 7.43
N THR A 328 -7.72 16.35 8.73
CA THR A 328 -7.51 15.19 9.60
C THR A 328 -8.78 14.92 10.38
N ILE A 329 -9.15 13.64 10.43
CA ILE A 329 -10.31 13.15 11.20
C ILE A 329 -9.77 12.43 12.43
N ASN A 330 -10.29 12.79 13.57
CA ASN A 330 -9.91 12.27 14.87
C ASN A 330 -10.38 10.82 15.06
N ASN A 331 -9.75 10.09 15.97
CA ASN A 331 -10.05 8.70 16.32
C ASN A 331 -11.53 8.46 16.68
N ASP A 332 -12.23 9.47 17.23
CA ASP A 332 -13.65 9.41 17.60
C ASP A 332 -14.62 9.75 16.46
N GLY A 333 -14.10 10.04 15.25
CA GLY A 333 -14.89 10.43 14.08
C GLY A 333 -15.27 11.90 14.04
N THR A 334 -14.71 12.74 14.90
CA THR A 334 -14.83 14.21 14.79
C THR A 334 -13.73 14.78 13.88
N GLY A 335 -13.92 15.99 13.37
CA GLY A 335 -12.88 16.65 12.61
C GLY A 335 -11.82 17.26 13.53
N LEU A 336 -10.55 16.89 13.36
CA LEU A 336 -9.46 17.46 14.14
C LEU A 336 -9.08 18.86 13.60
N TYR A 337 -8.77 18.96 12.33
CA TYR A 337 -8.54 20.24 11.63
C TYR A 337 -8.74 20.13 10.11
N SER A 338 -8.89 21.29 9.45
CA SER A 338 -8.84 21.44 8.00
C SER A 338 -7.98 22.63 7.61
N THR A 339 -7.04 22.45 6.69
CA THR A 339 -6.21 23.54 6.16
C THR A 339 -6.95 24.39 5.12
N ARG A 340 -8.06 23.89 4.56
CA ARG A 340 -8.86 24.50 3.50
C ARG A 340 -8.08 24.77 2.20
N MET A 341 -7.01 24.01 1.95
CA MET A 341 -6.19 24.15 0.73
C MET A 341 -6.72 23.31 -0.43
N GLY A 342 -7.79 22.53 -0.19
CA GLY A 342 -8.44 21.70 -1.20
C GLY A 342 -7.70 20.42 -1.51
N HIS A 343 -8.19 19.68 -2.49
CA HIS A 343 -7.66 18.40 -2.94
C HIS A 343 -6.18 18.46 -3.35
N GLY A 344 -5.47 17.35 -3.17
CA GLY A 344 -4.10 17.13 -3.63
C GLY A 344 -3.86 15.68 -4.05
N ASP A 345 -2.74 15.42 -4.73
CA ASP A 345 -2.46 14.11 -5.32
C ASP A 345 -1.61 13.19 -4.44
N ALA A 346 -0.71 13.76 -3.64
CA ALA A 346 0.24 12.98 -2.86
C ALA A 346 0.56 13.64 -1.52
N MET A 347 0.82 12.79 -0.52
CA MET A 347 1.33 13.25 0.78
C MET A 347 2.14 12.16 1.47
N HIS A 348 3.00 12.59 2.39
CA HIS A 348 3.80 11.77 3.27
C HIS A 348 3.62 12.24 4.71
N LEU A 349 3.50 11.30 5.63
CA LEU A 349 3.36 11.52 7.06
C LEU A 349 4.45 10.73 7.78
N THR A 350 5.29 11.41 8.55
CA THR A 350 6.30 10.80 9.41
C THR A 350 6.88 11.84 10.37
N HIS A 351 7.81 11.43 11.23
CA HIS A 351 8.66 12.34 11.99
C HIS A 351 9.79 12.85 11.07
N PHE A 352 9.54 13.94 10.35
CA PHE A 352 10.50 14.51 9.40
C PHE A 352 11.65 15.24 10.07
N ASP A 353 11.33 16.10 11.04
CA ASP A 353 12.28 17.02 11.69
C ASP A 353 12.63 16.51 13.09
N PRO A 354 13.82 15.93 13.28
CA PRO A 354 14.22 15.39 14.58
C PRO A 354 14.34 16.46 15.69
N SER A 355 14.31 17.75 15.33
CA SER A 355 14.34 18.85 16.31
C SER A 355 12.94 19.26 16.79
N ARG A 356 11.87 18.73 16.17
CA ARG A 356 10.48 19.02 16.54
C ARG A 356 9.81 17.80 17.19
N PRO A 357 8.96 17.98 18.20
CA PRO A 357 8.12 16.89 18.67
C PRO A 357 7.04 16.53 17.64
N GLY A 358 6.51 15.31 17.72
CA GLY A 358 5.38 14.86 16.93
C GLY A 358 5.68 14.62 15.45
N LEU A 359 4.64 14.40 14.69
CA LEU A 359 4.70 14.07 13.26
C LEU A 359 4.47 15.31 12.40
N GLN A 360 4.92 15.27 11.16
CA GLN A 360 4.68 16.30 10.18
C GLN A 360 4.15 15.68 8.87
N VAL A 361 3.52 16.52 8.06
CA VAL A 361 2.99 16.15 6.74
C VAL A 361 3.67 16.98 5.65
N TRP A 362 4.21 16.30 4.64
CA TRP A 362 4.59 16.90 3.37
C TRP A 362 3.53 16.56 2.32
N SER A 363 2.94 17.56 1.66
CA SER A 363 1.84 17.37 0.71
C SER A 363 1.92 18.33 -0.46
N CYS A 364 1.49 17.89 -1.65
CA CYS A 364 1.29 18.74 -2.82
C CYS A 364 -0.22 18.99 -3.08
N HIS A 365 -0.52 20.11 -3.77
CA HIS A 365 -1.88 20.60 -3.97
C HIS A 365 -2.22 20.73 -5.46
N GLU A 366 -3.45 20.37 -5.82
CA GLU A 366 -4.02 20.60 -7.15
C GLU A 366 -4.37 22.09 -7.36
N ASN A 367 -4.70 22.78 -6.28
CA ASN A 367 -4.96 24.22 -6.32
C ASN A 367 -3.69 24.98 -6.73
N ARG A 368 -3.77 25.69 -7.86
CA ARG A 368 -2.66 26.40 -8.50
C ARG A 368 -2.04 27.54 -7.69
N ARG A 369 -2.50 27.81 -6.47
CA ARG A 369 -1.89 28.82 -5.58
C ARG A 369 -1.04 28.20 -4.49
N ASP A 370 -1.36 26.96 -4.12
CA ASP A 370 -0.91 26.42 -2.85
C ASP A 370 0.35 25.58 -2.96
N GLY A 371 0.64 25.00 -4.15
CA GLY A 371 1.91 24.36 -4.45
C GLY A 371 2.20 23.14 -3.59
N SER A 372 3.12 23.25 -2.66
CA SER A 372 3.44 22.17 -1.69
C SER A 372 3.62 22.74 -0.30
N THR A 373 3.16 22.02 0.73
CA THR A 373 3.22 22.45 2.12
C THR A 373 3.90 21.42 3.01
N PHE A 374 4.69 21.91 3.94
CA PHE A 374 5.16 21.17 5.09
C PHE A 374 4.47 21.70 6.33
N ARG A 375 3.79 20.84 7.08
CA ARG A 375 2.93 21.25 8.20
C ARG A 375 3.04 20.29 9.38
N ASP A 376 2.71 20.79 10.54
CA ASP A 376 2.50 19.99 11.75
C ASP A 376 1.28 19.08 11.58
N ALA A 377 1.41 17.81 11.95
CA ALA A 377 0.37 16.80 11.72
C ALA A 377 -0.78 16.88 12.74
N ALA A 378 -0.51 17.34 13.96
CA ALA A 378 -1.52 17.46 15.02
C ALA A 378 -2.43 18.70 14.84
N THR A 379 -1.85 19.80 14.34
CA THR A 379 -2.53 21.10 14.31
C THR A 379 -2.90 21.59 12.92
N GLY A 380 -2.23 21.04 11.87
CA GLY A 380 -2.35 21.54 10.51
C GLY A 380 -1.60 22.86 10.26
N GLU A 381 -0.87 23.39 11.24
CA GLU A 381 -0.09 24.62 11.08
C GLU A 381 1.00 24.44 10.03
N VAL A 382 1.03 25.35 9.05
CA VAL A 382 2.01 25.32 7.97
C VAL A 382 3.36 25.83 8.47
N ILE A 383 4.37 24.96 8.48
CA ILE A 383 5.75 25.29 8.85
C ILE A 383 6.44 26.05 7.73
N PHE A 384 6.32 25.58 6.49
CA PHE A 384 6.69 26.32 5.29
C PHE A 384 5.86 25.89 4.06
N GLN A 385 5.81 26.76 3.06
CA GLN A 385 5.07 26.54 1.82
C GLN A 385 5.92 26.90 0.61
N ILE A 386 5.87 26.08 -0.42
CA ILE A 386 6.43 26.35 -1.75
C ILE A 386 5.27 26.66 -2.68
N LYS A 387 5.03 27.93 -2.98
CA LYS A 387 3.96 28.36 -3.87
C LYS A 387 4.23 27.95 -5.32
N SER A 388 3.18 27.58 -6.03
CA SER A 388 3.22 27.22 -7.45
C SER A 388 2.06 27.89 -8.19
N ASN A 389 2.18 28.02 -9.51
CA ASN A 389 1.12 28.47 -10.40
C ASN A 389 0.51 27.30 -11.20
N THR A 390 0.93 26.09 -10.90
CA THR A 390 0.48 24.87 -11.56
C THR A 390 -0.18 23.91 -10.57
N ASP A 391 -0.92 22.96 -11.07
CA ASP A 391 -1.28 21.76 -10.36
C ASP A 391 0.00 20.96 -10.09
N VAL A 392 0.32 20.73 -8.81
CA VAL A 392 1.50 19.96 -8.39
C VAL A 392 1.06 18.54 -8.10
N GLY A 393 1.04 17.72 -9.14
CA GLY A 393 0.49 16.37 -9.10
C GLY A 393 1.36 15.32 -8.39
N ARG A 394 2.57 15.66 -7.93
CA ARG A 394 3.49 14.71 -7.28
C ARG A 394 4.39 15.41 -6.27
N CYS A 395 4.58 14.75 -5.14
CA CYS A 395 5.62 15.08 -4.18
C CYS A 395 6.22 13.79 -3.59
N MET A 396 7.41 13.92 -3.04
CA MET A 396 8.15 12.84 -2.42
C MET A 396 8.88 13.33 -1.19
N ALA A 397 9.07 12.44 -0.24
CA ALA A 397 9.91 12.65 0.92
C ALA A 397 10.65 11.35 1.28
N ALA A 398 11.95 11.46 1.48
CA ALA A 398 12.80 10.35 1.91
C ALA A 398 14.10 10.90 2.49
N ASP A 399 14.64 10.22 3.50
CA ASP A 399 15.98 10.49 4.01
C ASP A 399 17.00 9.93 3.00
N ILE A 400 17.60 10.82 2.22
CA ILE A 400 18.50 10.50 1.11
C ILE A 400 19.84 11.24 1.16
N ASP A 401 20.01 12.20 2.08
CA ASP A 401 21.21 13.03 2.19
C ASP A 401 21.73 13.07 3.65
N PRO A 402 22.77 12.30 3.99
CA PRO A 402 23.26 12.20 5.37
C PRO A 402 23.93 13.49 5.88
N THR A 403 24.07 14.50 5.04
CA THR A 403 24.69 15.79 5.42
C THR A 403 23.70 16.75 6.06
N HIS A 404 22.39 16.41 6.01
CA HIS A 404 21.32 17.19 6.62
C HIS A 404 20.53 16.31 7.61
N PRO A 405 20.24 16.79 8.83
CA PRO A 405 19.40 16.04 9.75
C PRO A 405 17.93 16.08 9.33
N GLY A 406 17.28 14.93 9.40
CA GLY A 406 15.86 14.75 9.05
C GLY A 406 15.65 14.34 7.60
N VAL A 407 14.42 14.37 7.17
CA VAL A 407 13.96 13.83 5.88
C VAL A 407 13.93 14.89 4.81
N GLU A 408 14.54 14.63 3.65
CA GLU A 408 14.46 15.51 2.50
C GLU A 408 13.10 15.46 1.82
N MET A 409 12.69 16.59 1.23
CA MET A 409 11.40 16.78 0.56
C MET A 409 11.54 17.44 -0.80
N TRP A 410 10.76 16.99 -1.77
CA TRP A 410 10.66 17.62 -3.10
C TRP A 410 9.31 17.36 -3.74
N SER A 411 8.98 18.16 -4.73
CA SER A 411 7.79 18.03 -5.56
C SER A 411 8.11 18.40 -7.01
N LEU A 412 7.17 18.19 -7.92
CA LEU A 412 7.37 18.56 -9.33
C LEU A 412 7.70 20.03 -9.53
N ASP A 413 7.30 20.91 -8.62
CA ASP A 413 7.55 22.36 -8.70
C ASP A 413 8.38 22.92 -7.51
N SER A 414 9.02 22.06 -6.72
CA SER A 414 9.85 22.50 -5.59
C SER A 414 11.18 23.14 -6.00
N LYS A 415 11.56 23.02 -7.28
CA LYS A 415 12.83 23.50 -7.85
C LYS A 415 14.06 22.93 -7.13
N GLY A 416 13.98 21.67 -6.73
CA GLY A 416 15.05 20.94 -6.06
C GLY A 416 14.61 20.25 -4.78
N ILE A 417 15.58 19.65 -4.11
CA ILE A 417 15.41 18.97 -2.83
C ILE A 417 15.51 20.01 -1.71
N ARG A 418 14.67 19.85 -0.70
CA ARG A 418 14.64 20.71 0.48
C ARG A 418 14.81 19.91 1.76
N ASN A 419 15.46 20.54 2.74
CA ASN A 419 15.54 20.02 4.10
C ASN A 419 14.30 20.41 4.94
N VAL A 420 14.24 19.98 6.17
CA VAL A 420 13.14 20.24 7.11
C VAL A 420 12.92 21.71 7.47
N LYS A 421 13.89 22.59 7.15
CA LYS A 421 13.78 24.05 7.31
C LYS A 421 13.23 24.73 6.06
N GLY A 422 12.99 23.99 4.97
CA GLY A 422 12.56 24.52 3.69
C GLY A 422 13.71 25.10 2.83
N GLU A 423 14.95 24.96 3.25
CA GLU A 423 16.13 25.39 2.51
C GLU A 423 16.42 24.44 1.35
N VAL A 424 16.82 24.98 0.20
CA VAL A 424 17.21 24.17 -0.97
C VAL A 424 18.60 23.59 -0.75
N VAL A 425 18.69 22.28 -0.60
CA VAL A 425 19.97 21.56 -0.43
C VAL A 425 20.54 21.10 -1.76
N ALA A 426 19.69 20.87 -2.76
CA ALA A 426 20.11 20.59 -4.14
C ALA A 426 19.10 21.13 -5.14
N SER A 427 19.53 22.02 -6.04
CA SER A 427 18.61 22.75 -6.96
C SER A 427 18.37 22.05 -8.30
N ARG A 428 19.25 21.17 -8.74
CA ARG A 428 19.18 20.48 -10.04
C ARG A 428 19.72 19.06 -9.90
N VAL A 429 18.83 18.12 -9.61
CA VAL A 429 19.19 16.73 -9.45
C VAL A 429 18.76 15.94 -10.69
N ARG A 430 19.74 15.34 -11.38
CA ARG A 430 19.46 14.51 -12.54
C ARG A 430 18.96 13.13 -12.09
N GLY A 431 17.82 12.70 -12.63
CA GLY A 431 17.23 11.39 -12.35
C GLY A 431 16.42 11.32 -11.05
N LEU A 432 16.13 12.47 -10.43
CA LEU A 432 15.28 12.54 -9.24
C LEU A 432 13.83 12.15 -9.62
N SER A 433 13.32 11.08 -9.02
CA SER A 433 11.93 10.67 -9.20
C SER A 433 11.04 11.19 -8.06
N THR A 434 9.72 11.17 -8.28
CA THR A 434 8.70 11.62 -7.32
C THR A 434 7.66 10.54 -7.03
N ASN A 435 7.96 9.27 -7.37
CA ASN A 435 6.97 8.20 -7.26
C ASN A 435 7.07 7.43 -5.95
N MET A 436 8.18 6.71 -5.70
CA MET A 436 8.33 5.85 -4.52
C MET A 436 9.75 5.97 -3.94
N ALA A 437 9.90 5.64 -2.65
CA ALA A 437 11.18 5.40 -2.01
C ALA A 437 11.19 4.03 -1.33
N VAL A 438 12.35 3.39 -1.26
CA VAL A 438 12.53 2.01 -0.79
C VAL A 438 13.80 1.90 0.05
N TRP A 439 13.82 1.10 1.10
CA TRP A 439 15.06 0.65 1.74
C TRP A 439 15.60 -0.55 0.95
N TRP A 440 16.62 -0.32 0.15
CA TRP A 440 17.11 -1.33 -0.78
C TRP A 440 18.56 -1.76 -0.56
N ASP A 441 19.48 -0.81 -0.37
CA ASP A 441 20.87 -1.16 -0.20
C ASP A 441 21.27 -1.49 1.26
N GLY A 442 22.54 -1.44 1.58
CA GLY A 442 23.05 -1.89 2.90
C GLY A 442 23.12 -0.79 3.95
N ASP A 443 22.82 0.46 3.63
CA ASP A 443 22.84 1.58 4.60
C ASP A 443 21.43 2.00 5.05
N LEU A 444 21.31 3.06 5.84
CA LEU A 444 20.05 3.50 6.43
C LEU A 444 19.34 4.58 5.62
N LEU A 445 19.94 5.07 4.53
CA LEU A 445 19.30 6.01 3.63
C LEU A 445 18.33 5.27 2.71
N ARG A 446 17.37 6.00 2.19
CA ARG A 446 16.42 5.42 1.25
C ARG A 446 16.85 5.62 -0.19
N GLU A 447 16.54 4.65 -1.03
CA GLU A 447 16.65 4.72 -2.47
C GLU A 447 15.32 5.12 -3.10
N LEU A 448 15.38 5.55 -4.36
CA LEU A 448 14.22 5.94 -5.16
C LEU A 448 13.83 4.83 -6.11
N LEU A 449 12.59 4.38 -6.01
CA LEU A 449 11.99 3.41 -6.92
C LEU A 449 11.11 4.14 -7.95
N ASP A 450 11.42 3.95 -9.23
CA ASP A 450 10.59 4.43 -10.33
C ASP A 450 10.52 3.38 -11.44
N ARG A 451 9.31 2.98 -11.82
CA ARG A 451 9.06 1.88 -12.74
C ARG A 451 9.67 0.56 -12.24
N ASN A 452 10.69 0.08 -12.92
CA ASN A 452 11.46 -1.12 -12.59
C ASN A 452 12.92 -0.80 -12.26
N VAL A 453 13.19 0.39 -11.75
CA VAL A 453 14.55 0.87 -11.46
C VAL A 453 14.64 1.39 -10.05
N VAL A 454 15.66 0.95 -9.32
CA VAL A 454 16.07 1.51 -8.03
C VAL A 454 17.30 2.39 -8.25
N SER A 455 17.26 3.61 -7.75
CA SER A 455 18.35 4.58 -7.87
C SER A 455 18.69 5.17 -6.51
N LYS A 456 19.98 5.31 -6.24
CA LYS A 456 20.50 5.98 -5.03
C LYS A 456 20.88 7.41 -5.34
N TYR A 457 20.50 8.34 -4.47
CA TYR A 457 20.94 9.72 -4.56
C TYR A 457 22.39 9.84 -4.11
N ASN A 458 23.22 10.38 -5.00
CA ASN A 458 24.59 10.73 -4.69
C ASN A 458 24.65 12.25 -4.42
N TRP A 459 24.69 12.63 -3.14
CA TRP A 459 24.63 14.01 -2.68
C TRP A 459 25.86 14.82 -3.09
N GLU A 460 27.04 14.20 -3.19
CA GLU A 460 28.26 14.88 -3.61
C GLU A 460 28.22 15.31 -5.09
N LYS A 461 27.57 14.50 -5.94
CA LYS A 461 27.46 14.75 -7.38
C LYS A 461 26.14 15.40 -7.79
N GLY A 462 25.11 15.41 -6.93
CA GLY A 462 23.77 15.90 -7.25
C GLY A 462 23.06 15.11 -8.34
N ILE A 463 23.23 13.78 -8.33
CA ILE A 463 22.61 12.86 -9.31
C ILE A 463 22.03 11.62 -8.63
N CYS A 464 21.00 11.03 -9.23
CA CYS A 464 20.55 9.69 -8.85
C CYS A 464 21.24 8.64 -9.74
N GLU A 465 21.95 7.71 -9.14
CA GLU A 465 22.69 6.62 -9.80
C GLU A 465 21.87 5.34 -9.72
N ARG A 466 21.70 4.61 -10.83
CA ARG A 466 20.97 3.35 -10.83
C ARG A 466 21.77 2.29 -10.10
N ILE A 467 21.15 1.59 -9.17
CA ILE A 467 21.76 0.49 -8.41
C ILE A 467 21.08 -0.86 -8.68
N ALA A 468 19.81 -0.85 -9.11
CA ALA A 468 19.15 -2.07 -9.57
C ALA A 468 18.20 -1.79 -10.75
N VAL A 469 18.07 -2.77 -11.65
CA VAL A 469 17.10 -2.76 -12.75
C VAL A 469 16.42 -4.12 -12.80
N PHE A 470 15.09 -4.13 -12.74
CA PHE A 470 14.26 -5.34 -12.68
C PHE A 470 13.84 -5.74 -14.11
N GLU A 471 14.75 -6.39 -14.83
CA GLU A 471 14.55 -6.74 -16.22
C GLU A 471 13.35 -7.68 -16.45
N GLY A 472 12.52 -7.36 -17.46
CA GLY A 472 11.32 -8.13 -17.80
C GLY A 472 10.14 -7.94 -16.85
N ALA A 473 10.25 -7.05 -15.86
CA ALA A 473 9.16 -6.68 -14.97
C ALA A 473 8.62 -5.28 -15.30
N LEU A 474 7.37 -5.05 -14.99
CA LEU A 474 6.65 -3.79 -15.25
C LEU A 474 5.95 -3.29 -14.00
N SER A 475 5.98 -1.98 -13.81
CA SER A 475 5.13 -1.26 -12.86
C SER A 475 3.70 -1.07 -13.38
N ASN A 476 2.82 -0.58 -12.54
CA ASN A 476 1.42 -0.31 -12.82
C ASN A 476 1.12 1.20 -12.92
N ASN A 477 -0.12 1.55 -13.24
CA ASN A 477 -0.69 2.89 -13.12
C ASN A 477 0.03 3.99 -13.93
N GLY A 478 0.59 3.62 -15.10
CA GLY A 478 1.16 4.54 -16.08
C GLY A 478 2.31 5.37 -15.51
N THR A 479 2.16 6.69 -15.51
CA THR A 479 3.21 7.60 -15.03
C THR A 479 3.39 7.62 -13.51
N LYS A 480 2.44 7.06 -12.75
CA LYS A 480 2.57 6.88 -11.28
C LYS A 480 3.54 5.74 -10.95
N SER A 481 3.72 4.80 -11.88
CA SER A 481 4.77 3.77 -11.85
C SER A 481 4.80 2.95 -10.57
N THR A 482 3.63 2.67 -9.99
CA THR A 482 3.52 1.92 -8.75
C THR A 482 3.91 0.45 -8.93
N PRO A 483 4.62 -0.16 -8.00
CA PRO A 483 4.72 -1.63 -7.93
C PRO A 483 3.35 -2.24 -7.63
N CYS A 484 3.21 -3.56 -7.72
CA CYS A 484 2.03 -4.22 -7.16
C CYS A 484 2.00 -4.06 -5.65
N LEU A 485 3.16 -4.16 -5.00
CA LEU A 485 3.37 -3.91 -3.58
C LEU A 485 4.86 -3.63 -3.32
N GLN A 486 5.15 -2.86 -2.28
CA GLN A 486 6.48 -2.68 -1.72
C GLN A 486 6.39 -2.79 -0.20
N GLY A 487 7.31 -3.52 0.42
CA GLY A 487 7.39 -3.63 1.87
C GLY A 487 8.39 -4.67 2.32
N ASP A 488 8.68 -4.71 3.62
CA ASP A 488 9.47 -5.75 4.29
C ASP A 488 8.63 -7.03 4.39
N ILE A 489 8.59 -7.82 3.31
CA ILE A 489 7.70 -8.99 3.16
C ILE A 489 8.42 -10.28 3.58
N VAL A 490 9.68 -10.44 3.14
CA VAL A 490 10.51 -11.62 3.42
C VAL A 490 11.96 -11.19 3.66
N GLY A 491 12.73 -12.00 4.36
CA GLY A 491 14.15 -11.72 4.54
C GLY A 491 14.45 -10.77 5.70
N ASP A 492 15.38 -9.85 5.50
CA ASP A 492 15.77 -8.87 6.52
C ASP A 492 14.87 -7.63 6.52
N TRP A 493 15.24 -6.59 7.24
CA TRP A 493 14.47 -5.34 7.39
C TRP A 493 14.30 -4.52 6.09
N ARG A 494 15.02 -4.87 5.01
CA ARG A 494 14.92 -4.14 3.75
C ARG A 494 13.65 -4.50 3.01
N GLU A 495 13.15 -3.55 2.24
CA GLU A 495 11.88 -3.71 1.55
C GLU A 495 12.05 -4.51 0.25
N GLU A 496 11.15 -5.44 0.02
CA GLU A 496 10.98 -6.12 -1.26
C GLU A 496 10.11 -5.29 -2.19
N VAL A 497 10.30 -5.52 -3.49
CA VAL A 497 9.50 -4.89 -4.56
C VAL A 497 8.79 -5.96 -5.38
N LEU A 498 7.47 -5.98 -5.29
CA LEU A 498 6.61 -6.92 -6.03
C LEU A 498 6.18 -6.28 -7.35
N LEU A 499 6.62 -6.83 -8.47
CA LEU A 499 6.28 -6.39 -9.83
C LEU A 499 5.69 -7.52 -10.64
N ARG A 500 4.81 -7.18 -11.59
CA ARG A 500 4.32 -8.15 -12.58
C ARG A 500 5.32 -8.37 -13.70
N THR A 501 5.31 -9.56 -14.29
CA THR A 501 6.05 -9.82 -15.53
C THR A 501 5.37 -9.15 -16.74
N ALA A 502 6.13 -8.88 -17.77
CA ALA A 502 5.64 -8.22 -18.98
C ALA A 502 4.53 -9.03 -19.71
N ASP A 503 4.55 -10.35 -19.60
CA ASP A 503 3.53 -11.25 -20.15
C ASP A 503 2.33 -11.50 -19.21
N ASN A 504 2.36 -10.94 -17.99
CA ASN A 504 1.34 -11.10 -16.96
C ASN A 504 1.10 -12.55 -16.48
N THR A 505 2.12 -13.40 -16.54
CA THR A 505 2.03 -14.80 -16.13
C THR A 505 2.59 -15.06 -14.74
N ALA A 506 3.32 -14.11 -14.18
CA ALA A 506 3.91 -14.21 -12.85
C ALA A 506 4.02 -12.85 -12.16
N LEU A 507 4.15 -12.88 -10.84
CA LEU A 507 4.75 -11.81 -10.05
C LEU A 507 6.21 -12.17 -9.76
N ARG A 508 7.05 -11.15 -9.64
CA ARG A 508 8.41 -11.28 -9.14
C ARG A 508 8.57 -10.45 -7.88
N LEU A 509 8.88 -11.11 -6.79
CA LEU A 509 9.23 -10.48 -5.52
C LEU A 509 10.75 -10.27 -5.52
N TYR A 510 11.17 -9.05 -5.80
CA TYR A 510 12.58 -8.68 -5.83
C TYR A 510 13.09 -8.42 -4.43
N VAL A 511 14.25 -9.02 -4.11
CA VAL A 511 14.93 -8.91 -2.82
C VAL A 511 16.32 -8.29 -3.03
N SER A 512 16.80 -7.53 -2.07
CA SER A 512 18.17 -7.02 -2.10
C SER A 512 19.17 -8.13 -1.82
N THR A 513 20.22 -8.20 -2.65
CA THR A 513 21.37 -9.10 -2.45
C THR A 513 22.63 -8.35 -2.01
N ILE A 514 22.50 -7.06 -1.73
CA ILE A 514 23.59 -6.20 -1.26
C ILE A 514 23.84 -6.51 0.24
N PRO A 515 25.08 -6.73 0.68
CA PRO A 515 25.35 -6.93 2.10
C PRO A 515 24.97 -5.72 2.96
N THR A 516 24.49 -6.01 4.19
CA THR A 516 24.21 -4.98 5.20
C THR A 516 24.82 -5.40 6.54
N ASP A 517 25.27 -4.42 7.31
CA ASP A 517 25.75 -4.58 8.67
C ASP A 517 24.70 -4.18 9.73
N TYR A 518 23.50 -3.84 9.30
CA TYR A 518 22.40 -3.42 10.16
C TYR A 518 21.40 -4.55 10.39
N ARG A 519 20.81 -4.56 11.58
CA ARG A 519 19.76 -5.48 11.99
C ARG A 519 18.66 -4.73 12.71
N PHE A 520 17.45 -4.91 12.23
CA PHE A 520 16.21 -4.43 12.86
C PHE A 520 15.22 -5.59 12.97
N HIS A 521 14.29 -5.48 13.89
CA HIS A 521 13.09 -6.32 13.85
C HIS A 521 12.36 -6.05 12.55
N THR A 522 11.63 -7.06 12.03
CA THR A 522 10.83 -6.85 10.83
C THR A 522 9.89 -5.66 11.02
N PHE A 523 9.86 -4.77 10.04
CA PHE A 523 9.04 -3.57 10.11
C PHE A 523 7.54 -3.88 10.13
N LEU A 524 7.12 -5.07 9.66
CA LEU A 524 5.70 -5.49 9.70
C LEU A 524 5.19 -5.76 11.13
N GLU A 525 6.05 -5.86 12.14
CA GLU A 525 5.66 -5.88 13.55
C GLU A 525 5.46 -4.47 14.14
N ASP A 526 5.89 -3.41 13.44
CA ASP A 526 5.56 -2.03 13.80
C ASP A 526 4.14 -1.70 13.30
N PRO A 527 3.20 -1.30 14.18
CA PRO A 527 1.81 -1.05 13.78
C PRO A 527 1.67 0.03 12.71
N VAL A 528 2.43 1.12 12.79
CA VAL A 528 2.37 2.23 11.82
C VAL A 528 2.86 1.77 10.45
N TYR A 529 3.96 1.03 10.41
CA TYR A 529 4.47 0.46 9.16
C TYR A 529 3.49 -0.57 8.58
N ARG A 530 2.95 -1.48 9.40
CA ARG A 530 1.98 -2.49 8.95
C ARG A 530 0.71 -1.87 8.38
N ILE A 531 0.18 -0.80 9.01
CA ILE A 531 -0.93 -0.01 8.48
C ILE A 531 -0.55 0.62 7.14
N SER A 532 0.65 1.19 7.02
CA SER A 532 1.10 1.84 5.78
C SER A 532 1.19 0.86 4.61
N ILE A 533 1.56 -0.40 4.86
CA ILE A 533 1.55 -1.48 3.86
C ILE A 533 0.12 -1.87 3.50
N ALA A 534 -0.78 -2.03 4.47
CA ALA A 534 -2.18 -2.35 4.22
C ALA A 534 -2.90 -1.27 3.38
N THR A 535 -2.55 0.00 3.56
CA THR A 535 -3.13 1.15 2.84
C THR A 535 -2.39 1.52 1.55
N GLN A 536 -1.36 0.79 1.16
CA GLN A 536 -0.52 1.16 -0.01
C GLN A 536 -1.27 1.12 -1.34
N ASN A 537 -2.30 0.31 -1.46
CA ASN A 537 -3.09 0.13 -2.67
C ASN A 537 -4.32 1.05 -2.81
N VAL A 538 -4.41 2.11 -2.04
CA VAL A 538 -5.51 3.10 -2.09
C VAL A 538 -5.18 4.30 -2.97
#